data_0b4aeed9a4d0869a87a8525a930a9b31
#
_entry.id   0b4aeed9a4d0869a87a8525a930a9b31
#
_cell.length_a   1.000
_cell.length_b   1.000
_cell.length_c   1.000
_cell.angle_alpha   90.00
_cell.angle_beta   90.00
_cell.angle_gamma   90.00
#
_symmetry.space_group_name_H-M   'P 1'
#
loop_
_entity.id
_entity.type
_entity.pdbx_description
1 polymer ?
#
loop_
_entity_poly.entity_id
_entity_poly.type
_entity_poly.pdbx_seq_one_letter_code
_entity_poly.pdbx_strand_id
1 'polypeptide(L)'
;MQNRVTSRKLVLSLVTALAIATTSLSAKDVYATVDGENVTKEDIAVVLRNPQVNFDTLPEKTQEMVITQLVEKKLLTKSAMQSGVEKNASFKEALEKIKKDLALEIWMQEEFKKVQVTDKEVSDYFAQNPDQFVTPEKLNARHILVQTEEEAKSIIKTLDASKNKLEDFIELAKIKSTGPTGKNGGSLGEFAANQMVPEFSSAASALKKGTYSKTPVKTQFGFHVIYLEDKTPSKKLTFEEVKGQIKQVITQEKFRNNIKEVVTKLKESAKINIVK
;
A
#
# COMPACT_ATOMS: atom_id res chain seq x y z
N MET A 1 -35.76 8.59 -3.58
CA MET A 1 -34.75 9.13 -4.51
C MET A 1 -33.53 9.51 -3.68
N GLN A 2 -32.52 8.63 -3.64
CA GLN A 2 -31.29 8.82 -2.87
C GLN A 2 -30.18 9.22 -3.81
N ASN A 3 -29.71 10.46 -3.69
CA ASN A 3 -28.53 10.96 -4.41
C ASN A 3 -27.26 10.37 -3.76
N ARG A 4 -26.64 9.40 -4.44
CA ARG A 4 -25.29 8.95 -4.12
C ARG A 4 -24.29 9.94 -4.70
N VAL A 5 -23.73 10.76 -3.84
CA VAL A 5 -22.52 11.55 -4.13
C VAL A 5 -21.33 10.61 -4.08
N THR A 6 -20.83 10.22 -5.24
CA THR A 6 -19.58 9.46 -5.37
C THR A 6 -18.41 10.39 -5.12
N SER A 7 -17.79 10.26 -3.95
CA SER A 7 -16.51 10.90 -3.63
C SER A 7 -15.42 10.36 -4.55
N ARG A 8 -15.02 11.12 -5.57
CA ARG A 8 -13.80 10.87 -6.33
C ARG A 8 -12.61 11.04 -5.38
N LYS A 9 -12.02 9.94 -4.96
CA LYS A 9 -10.71 9.92 -4.29
C LYS A 9 -9.69 10.48 -5.27
N LEU A 10 -9.18 11.69 -4.97
CA LEU A 10 -7.99 12.23 -5.62
C LEU A 10 -6.82 11.34 -5.19
N VAL A 11 -6.42 10.44 -6.06
CA VAL A 11 -5.17 9.68 -5.90
C VAL A 11 -4.04 10.64 -6.20
N LEU A 12 -3.47 11.23 -5.15
CA LEU A 12 -2.22 11.97 -5.24
C LEU A 12 -1.10 10.94 -5.43
N SER A 13 -0.73 10.66 -6.68
CA SER A 13 0.45 9.85 -6.96
C SER A 13 1.67 10.64 -6.49
N LEU A 14 2.37 10.10 -5.50
CA LEU A 14 3.63 10.61 -5.01
C LEU A 14 4.67 10.46 -6.13
N VAL A 15 4.90 11.54 -6.87
CA VAL A 15 6.05 11.62 -7.77
C VAL A 15 7.29 11.79 -6.89
N THR A 16 8.15 10.79 -6.92
CA THR A 16 9.45 10.81 -6.23
C THR A 16 10.26 12.01 -6.69
N ALA A 17 10.50 12.94 -5.78
CA ALA A 17 11.30 14.13 -6.01
C ALA A 17 12.71 13.77 -6.47
N LEU A 18 13.07 14.23 -7.66
CA LEU A 18 14.45 14.24 -8.14
C LEU A 18 15.17 15.37 -7.38
N ALA A 19 15.87 15.03 -6.31
CA ALA A 19 16.76 15.96 -5.62
C ALA A 19 17.91 16.32 -6.58
N ILE A 20 17.90 17.53 -7.13
CA ILE A 20 19.07 18.10 -7.82
C ILE A 20 20.07 18.47 -6.75
N ALA A 21 20.85 17.49 -6.30
CA ALA A 21 22.08 17.74 -5.55
C ALA A 21 23.15 18.13 -6.58
N THR A 22 23.66 19.35 -6.51
CA THR A 22 24.90 19.73 -7.19
C THR A 22 26.06 19.03 -6.52
N THR A 23 26.23 17.73 -6.79
CA THR A 23 27.43 16.98 -6.40
C THR A 23 28.47 17.23 -7.47
N SER A 24 29.68 17.63 -7.08
CA SER A 24 30.86 17.55 -7.92
C SER A 24 30.98 16.12 -8.45
N LEU A 25 30.75 15.90 -9.77
CA LEU A 25 30.87 14.60 -10.39
C LEU A 25 32.27 14.04 -10.11
N SER A 26 32.35 12.93 -9.43
CA SER A 26 33.56 12.13 -9.37
C SER A 26 33.77 11.47 -10.74
N ALA A 27 35.02 11.34 -11.19
CA ALA A 27 35.33 10.63 -12.44
C ALA A 27 34.83 9.16 -12.47
N LYS A 28 34.44 8.61 -11.31
CA LYS A 28 33.82 7.28 -11.17
C LYS A 28 32.35 7.20 -11.55
N ASP A 29 31.67 8.35 -11.73
CA ASP A 29 30.24 8.41 -12.03
C ASP A 29 29.93 8.69 -13.52
N VAL A 30 30.97 8.65 -14.39
CA VAL A 30 30.85 8.87 -15.83
C VAL A 30 31.18 7.59 -16.57
N TYR A 31 30.23 7.08 -17.33
CA TYR A 31 30.33 5.80 -18.06
C TYR A 31 30.62 5.98 -19.55
N ALA A 32 30.29 7.12 -20.14
CA ALA A 32 30.62 7.50 -21.51
C ALA A 32 30.56 9.02 -21.70
N THR A 33 31.10 9.50 -22.80
CA THR A 33 30.95 10.91 -23.23
C THR A 33 30.45 10.98 -24.67
N VAL A 34 29.56 11.88 -24.95
CA VAL A 34 28.98 12.15 -26.28
C VAL A 34 29.13 13.62 -26.56
N ASP A 35 30.01 14.01 -27.49
CA ASP A 35 30.28 15.42 -27.84
C ASP A 35 30.56 16.33 -26.63
N GLY A 36 31.23 15.79 -25.62
CA GLY A 36 31.58 16.50 -24.39
C GLY A 36 30.51 16.43 -23.29
N GLU A 37 29.33 15.85 -23.55
CA GLU A 37 28.32 15.58 -22.54
C GLU A 37 28.53 14.20 -21.91
N ASN A 38 28.49 14.13 -20.59
CA ASN A 38 28.68 12.90 -19.85
C ASN A 38 27.41 12.05 -19.84
N VAL A 39 27.60 10.73 -19.97
CA VAL A 39 26.61 9.71 -19.57
C VAL A 39 26.88 9.36 -18.11
N THR A 40 25.99 9.74 -17.22
CA THR A 40 26.19 9.65 -15.78
C THR A 40 25.43 8.50 -15.15
N LYS A 41 25.71 8.27 -13.87
CA LYS A 41 24.99 7.31 -13.05
C LYS A 41 23.49 7.65 -12.95
N GLU A 42 23.16 8.94 -12.91
CA GLU A 42 21.78 9.43 -12.91
C GLU A 42 21.07 9.07 -14.23
N ASP A 43 21.73 9.23 -15.38
CA ASP A 43 21.19 8.82 -16.68
C ASP A 43 20.87 7.33 -16.69
N ILE A 44 21.77 6.50 -16.15
CA ILE A 44 21.58 5.05 -16.02
C ILE A 44 20.39 4.73 -15.12
N ALA A 45 20.28 5.38 -13.96
CA ALA A 45 19.18 5.16 -13.03
C ALA A 45 17.81 5.44 -13.65
N VAL A 46 17.71 6.44 -14.52
CA VAL A 46 16.48 6.76 -15.27
C VAL A 46 16.10 5.62 -16.22
N VAL A 47 17.06 4.97 -16.88
CA VAL A 47 16.81 3.86 -17.82
C VAL A 47 16.42 2.59 -17.06
N LEU A 48 17.13 2.27 -16.00
CA LEU A 48 16.88 1.06 -15.21
C LEU A 48 15.54 1.07 -14.46
N ARG A 49 14.97 2.23 -14.18
CA ARG A 49 13.68 2.41 -13.49
C ARG A 49 13.53 1.68 -12.16
N ASN A 50 14.59 1.08 -11.65
CA ASN A 50 14.62 0.35 -10.39
C ASN A 50 15.85 0.78 -9.59
N PRO A 51 15.66 1.55 -8.49
CA PRO A 51 16.78 2.08 -7.68
C PRO A 51 17.54 0.98 -6.91
N GLN A 52 17.02 -0.24 -6.87
CA GLN A 52 17.68 -1.37 -6.21
C GLN A 52 18.65 -2.12 -7.13
N VAL A 53 18.62 -1.86 -8.44
CA VAL A 53 19.54 -2.46 -9.39
C VAL A 53 20.85 -1.69 -9.38
N ASN A 54 21.93 -2.34 -8.92
CA ASN A 54 23.27 -1.78 -9.05
C ASN A 54 23.82 -2.06 -10.46
N PHE A 55 23.97 -1.02 -11.25
CA PHE A 55 24.45 -1.10 -12.63
C PHE A 55 25.81 -1.79 -12.72
N ASP A 56 26.74 -1.50 -11.81
CA ASP A 56 28.09 -2.01 -11.85
C ASP A 56 28.19 -3.53 -11.58
N THR A 57 27.10 -4.13 -11.09
CA THR A 57 27.01 -5.59 -10.87
C THR A 57 26.29 -6.34 -11.99
N LEU A 58 25.80 -5.63 -13.01
CA LEU A 58 25.16 -6.26 -14.16
C LEU A 58 26.21 -6.94 -15.06
N PRO A 59 25.80 -7.99 -15.84
CA PRO A 59 26.68 -8.56 -16.85
C PRO A 59 27.20 -7.49 -17.83
N GLU A 60 28.46 -7.55 -18.21
CA GLU A 60 29.15 -6.57 -19.08
C GLU A 60 28.35 -6.25 -20.34
N LYS A 61 27.83 -7.28 -21.02
CA LYS A 61 26.97 -7.11 -22.21
C LYS A 61 25.70 -6.27 -21.91
N THR A 62 25.16 -6.39 -20.72
CA THR A 62 23.98 -5.59 -20.30
C THR A 62 24.39 -4.16 -20.02
N GLN A 63 25.53 -3.93 -19.38
CA GLN A 63 26.09 -2.61 -19.15
C GLN A 63 26.35 -1.89 -20.48
N GLU A 64 27.01 -2.54 -21.44
CA GLU A 64 27.25 -2.00 -22.77
C GLU A 64 25.95 -1.63 -23.51
N MET A 65 24.93 -2.49 -23.42
CA MET A 65 23.63 -2.22 -24.03
C MET A 65 22.96 -0.98 -23.43
N VAL A 66 22.98 -0.81 -22.11
CA VAL A 66 22.41 0.37 -21.43
C VAL A 66 23.19 1.63 -21.79
N ILE A 67 24.54 1.57 -21.81
CA ILE A 67 25.37 2.73 -22.20
C ILE A 67 25.11 3.09 -23.66
N THR A 68 25.04 2.12 -24.57
CA THR A 68 24.75 2.35 -25.99
C THR A 68 23.39 3.04 -26.15
N GLN A 69 22.35 2.57 -25.48
CA GLN A 69 21.03 3.21 -25.50
C GLN A 69 21.07 4.68 -25.04
N LEU A 70 21.85 4.98 -24.00
CA LEU A 70 22.00 6.35 -23.50
C LEU A 70 22.77 7.23 -24.47
N VAL A 71 23.83 6.71 -25.10
CA VAL A 71 24.57 7.40 -26.15
C VAL A 71 23.66 7.73 -27.33
N GLU A 72 22.91 6.74 -27.84
CA GLU A 72 21.95 6.92 -28.94
C GLU A 72 20.87 7.97 -28.56
N LYS A 73 20.33 7.89 -27.34
CA LYS A 73 19.35 8.88 -26.83
C LYS A 73 19.95 10.28 -26.82
N LYS A 74 21.21 10.48 -26.36
CA LYS A 74 21.86 11.81 -26.35
C LYS A 74 22.05 12.34 -27.76
N LEU A 75 22.50 11.50 -28.69
CA LEU A 75 22.65 11.88 -30.12
C LEU A 75 21.32 12.29 -30.74
N LEU A 76 20.26 11.51 -30.53
CA LEU A 76 18.91 11.82 -31.03
C LEU A 76 18.36 13.12 -30.39
N THR A 77 18.57 13.30 -29.10
CA THR A 77 18.16 14.52 -28.40
C THR A 77 18.88 15.76 -29.00
N LYS A 78 20.19 15.66 -29.20
CA LYS A 78 20.97 16.73 -29.83
C LYS A 78 20.44 17.05 -31.24
N SER A 79 20.21 16.03 -32.07
CA SER A 79 19.65 16.20 -33.40
C SER A 79 18.26 16.85 -33.38
N ALA A 80 17.40 16.44 -32.45
CA ALA A 80 16.06 17.03 -32.26
C ALA A 80 16.15 18.52 -31.88
N MET A 81 17.05 18.86 -30.95
CA MET A 81 17.24 20.28 -30.56
C MET A 81 17.77 21.13 -31.72
N GLN A 82 18.73 20.59 -32.49
CA GLN A 82 19.27 21.26 -33.67
C GLN A 82 18.23 21.42 -34.81
N SER A 83 17.23 20.57 -34.88
CA SER A 83 16.14 20.69 -35.87
C SER A 83 15.23 21.91 -35.63
N GLY A 84 15.39 22.62 -34.51
CA GLY A 84 14.58 23.76 -34.16
C GLY A 84 13.20 23.39 -33.58
N VAL A 85 13.02 22.17 -33.10
CA VAL A 85 11.76 21.69 -32.49
C VAL A 85 11.25 22.60 -31.39
N GLU A 86 12.15 23.29 -30.66
CA GLU A 86 11.81 24.27 -29.62
C GLU A 86 10.98 25.47 -30.12
N LYS A 87 11.07 25.75 -31.43
CA LYS A 87 10.27 26.83 -32.07
C LYS A 87 8.85 26.39 -32.37
N ASN A 88 8.58 25.09 -32.33
CA ASN A 88 7.28 24.51 -32.61
C ASN A 88 6.25 24.92 -31.54
N ALA A 89 5.04 25.30 -31.97
CA ALA A 89 3.96 25.68 -31.08
C ALA A 89 3.61 24.60 -30.06
N SER A 90 3.53 23.34 -30.49
CA SER A 90 3.23 22.21 -29.59
C SER A 90 4.32 21.96 -28.55
N PHE A 91 5.61 22.18 -28.90
CA PHE A 91 6.70 22.09 -27.94
C PHE A 91 6.59 23.19 -26.88
N LYS A 92 6.33 24.43 -27.27
CA LYS A 92 6.17 25.57 -26.37
C LYS A 92 4.99 25.37 -25.42
N GLU A 93 3.86 24.91 -25.95
CA GLU A 93 2.66 24.60 -25.15
C GLU A 93 2.94 23.50 -24.12
N ALA A 94 3.57 22.40 -24.55
CA ALA A 94 3.97 21.31 -23.67
C ALA A 94 4.95 21.78 -22.57
N LEU A 95 5.94 22.60 -22.94
CA LEU A 95 6.91 23.16 -22.00
C LEU A 95 6.25 24.07 -20.95
N GLU A 96 5.35 24.95 -21.38
CA GLU A 96 4.62 25.83 -20.46
C GLU A 96 3.71 25.05 -19.52
N LYS A 97 3.12 23.96 -19.98
CA LYS A 97 2.35 23.05 -19.11
C LYS A 97 3.25 22.40 -18.07
N ILE A 98 4.36 21.77 -18.49
CA ILE A 98 5.33 21.12 -17.58
C ILE A 98 5.86 22.15 -16.56
N LYS A 99 6.18 23.37 -16.99
CA LYS A 99 6.66 24.44 -16.11
C LYS A 99 5.65 24.78 -15.02
N LYS A 100 4.36 24.89 -15.35
CA LYS A 100 3.30 25.18 -14.38
C LYS A 100 3.10 24.03 -13.41
N ASP A 101 3.08 22.79 -13.90
CA ASP A 101 2.92 21.59 -13.08
C ASP A 101 4.11 21.44 -12.11
N LEU A 102 5.34 21.64 -12.60
CA LEU A 102 6.57 21.60 -11.79
C LEU A 102 6.59 22.72 -10.73
N ALA A 103 6.18 23.93 -11.10
CA ALA A 103 6.10 25.05 -10.15
C ALA A 103 5.12 24.75 -9.02
N LEU A 104 3.96 24.16 -9.34
CA LEU A 104 3.00 23.73 -8.32
C LEU A 104 3.57 22.63 -7.44
N GLU A 105 4.22 21.62 -8.03
CA GLU A 105 4.83 20.51 -7.30
C GLU A 105 5.89 21.01 -6.30
N ILE A 106 6.83 21.83 -6.78
CA ILE A 106 7.89 22.41 -5.92
C ILE A 106 7.28 23.23 -4.79
N TRP A 107 6.32 24.09 -5.11
CA TRP A 107 5.64 24.91 -4.12
C TRP A 107 4.92 24.05 -3.06
N MET A 108 4.22 22.99 -3.48
CA MET A 108 3.55 22.05 -2.56
C MET A 108 4.55 21.35 -1.64
N GLN A 109 5.72 20.94 -2.16
CA GLN A 109 6.80 20.35 -1.35
C GLN A 109 7.35 21.34 -0.33
N GLU A 110 7.53 22.60 -0.69
CA GLU A 110 8.00 23.63 0.23
C GLU A 110 6.96 23.93 1.31
N GLU A 111 5.68 24.02 0.97
CA GLU A 111 4.61 24.18 1.96
C GLU A 111 4.53 22.97 2.92
N PHE A 112 4.75 21.76 2.40
CA PHE A 112 4.81 20.57 3.25
C PHE A 112 5.96 20.63 4.26
N LYS A 113 7.14 21.07 3.84
CA LYS A 113 8.31 21.24 4.72
C LYS A 113 8.11 22.27 5.83
N LYS A 114 7.23 23.25 5.64
CA LYS A 114 6.89 24.26 6.66
C LYS A 114 6.01 23.70 7.78
N VAL A 115 5.37 22.55 7.55
CA VAL A 115 4.48 21.96 8.57
C VAL A 115 5.30 21.48 9.77
N GLN A 116 5.01 22.06 10.92
CA GLN A 116 5.64 21.64 12.18
C GLN A 116 4.62 20.90 13.03
N VAL A 117 5.07 19.80 13.62
CA VAL A 117 4.32 19.01 14.58
C VAL A 117 5.12 18.89 15.85
N THR A 118 4.54 19.33 16.94
CA THR A 118 5.15 19.30 18.28
C THR A 118 4.95 17.94 18.94
N ASP A 119 5.83 17.58 19.87
CA ASP A 119 5.70 16.35 20.66
C ASP A 119 4.41 16.34 21.49
N LYS A 120 3.93 17.53 21.93
CA LYS A 120 2.65 17.65 22.62
C LYS A 120 1.46 17.23 21.73
N GLU A 121 1.42 17.66 20.48
CA GLU A 121 0.36 17.28 19.55
C GLU A 121 0.35 15.76 19.29
N VAL A 122 1.54 15.17 19.19
CA VAL A 122 1.67 13.71 19.03
C VAL A 122 1.17 12.97 20.27
N SER A 123 1.52 13.45 21.46
CA SER A 123 1.07 12.88 22.72
C SER A 123 -0.44 13.03 22.92
N ASP A 124 -0.98 14.20 22.61
CA ASP A 124 -2.43 14.48 22.72
C ASP A 124 -3.22 13.58 21.75
N TYR A 125 -2.73 13.41 20.51
CA TYR A 125 -3.36 12.53 19.52
C TYR A 125 -3.43 11.08 20.02
N PHE A 126 -2.31 10.57 20.57
CA PHE A 126 -2.26 9.22 21.11
C PHE A 126 -3.27 9.03 22.25
N ALA A 127 -3.32 10.00 23.17
CA ALA A 127 -4.23 9.95 24.32
C ALA A 127 -5.72 10.03 23.92
N GLN A 128 -6.05 10.79 22.87
CA GLN A 128 -7.43 10.99 22.39
C GLN A 128 -7.92 9.85 21.48
N ASN A 129 -7.03 9.02 20.96
CA ASN A 129 -7.38 7.97 19.99
C ASN A 129 -6.88 6.57 20.42
N PRO A 130 -7.13 6.12 21.65
CA PRO A 130 -6.54 4.86 22.17
C PRO A 130 -6.91 3.63 21.34
N ASP A 131 -8.11 3.61 20.76
CA ASP A 131 -8.62 2.47 19.99
C ASP A 131 -7.93 2.31 18.62
N GLN A 132 -7.30 3.37 18.09
CA GLN A 132 -6.54 3.31 16.84
C GLN A 132 -5.18 2.61 17.01
N PHE A 133 -4.72 2.47 18.25
CA PHE A 133 -3.41 1.90 18.58
C PHE A 133 -3.53 0.53 19.24
N VAL A 134 -4.50 -0.24 18.74
CA VAL A 134 -4.68 -1.64 19.11
C VAL A 134 -4.54 -2.49 17.86
N THR A 135 -3.56 -3.40 17.86
CA THR A 135 -3.53 -4.43 16.82
C THR A 135 -4.66 -5.43 17.08
N PRO A 136 -5.48 -5.75 16.10
CA PRO A 136 -6.54 -6.74 16.29
C PRO A 136 -5.96 -8.11 16.61
N GLU A 137 -6.73 -8.94 17.30
CA GLU A 137 -6.45 -10.36 17.42
C GLU A 137 -6.37 -10.98 16.03
N LYS A 138 -5.34 -11.80 15.78
CA LYS A 138 -5.18 -12.57 14.56
C LYS A 138 -5.38 -14.05 14.86
N LEU A 139 -6.13 -14.69 13.99
CA LEU A 139 -6.49 -16.10 14.08
C LEU A 139 -6.00 -16.79 12.82
N ASN A 140 -5.43 -17.99 12.99
CA ASN A 140 -5.20 -18.92 11.90
C ASN A 140 -6.14 -20.10 12.13
N ALA A 141 -7.10 -20.30 11.24
CA ALA A 141 -8.15 -21.27 11.44
C ALA A 141 -8.52 -22.05 10.18
N ARG A 142 -9.16 -23.18 10.41
CA ARG A 142 -9.88 -23.98 9.40
C ARG A 142 -11.35 -24.02 9.73
N HIS A 143 -12.18 -24.20 8.70
CA HIS A 143 -13.60 -24.43 8.93
C HIS A 143 -14.17 -25.51 8.00
N ILE A 144 -15.22 -26.14 8.46
CA ILE A 144 -16.11 -27.00 7.67
C ILE A 144 -17.47 -26.33 7.66
N LEU A 145 -17.96 -25.96 6.49
CA LEU A 145 -19.29 -25.37 6.31
C LEU A 145 -20.25 -26.44 5.78
N VAL A 146 -21.38 -26.58 6.43
CA VAL A 146 -22.47 -27.50 6.01
C VAL A 146 -23.83 -26.78 6.09
N GLN A 147 -24.84 -27.37 5.49
CA GLN A 147 -26.16 -26.72 5.39
C GLN A 147 -27.03 -26.95 6.64
N THR A 148 -26.83 -28.05 7.34
CA THR A 148 -27.68 -28.42 8.48
C THR A 148 -26.88 -28.53 9.78
N GLU A 149 -27.55 -28.29 10.89
CA GLU A 149 -26.96 -28.41 12.22
C GLU A 149 -26.60 -29.87 12.53
N GLU A 150 -27.41 -30.80 12.03
CA GLU A 150 -27.22 -32.27 12.21
C GLU A 150 -25.94 -32.74 11.55
N GLU A 151 -25.63 -32.26 10.33
CA GLU A 151 -24.37 -32.52 9.66
C GLU A 151 -23.17 -32.00 10.48
N ALA A 152 -23.25 -30.78 10.97
CA ALA A 152 -22.19 -30.22 11.79
C ALA A 152 -21.99 -30.96 13.11
N LYS A 153 -23.08 -31.39 13.78
CA LYS A 153 -23.02 -32.25 14.98
C LYS A 153 -22.39 -33.61 14.68
N SER A 154 -22.70 -34.21 13.53
CA SER A 154 -22.12 -35.49 13.09
C SER A 154 -20.61 -35.37 12.88
N ILE A 155 -20.14 -34.26 12.27
CA ILE A 155 -18.73 -33.95 12.09
C ILE A 155 -18.03 -33.83 13.46
N ILE A 156 -18.61 -33.05 14.37
CA ILE A 156 -18.09 -32.89 15.73
C ILE A 156 -17.96 -34.24 16.42
N LYS A 157 -18.99 -35.12 16.35
CA LYS A 157 -18.98 -36.45 16.91
C LYS A 157 -17.84 -37.31 16.34
N THR A 158 -17.60 -37.23 15.02
CA THR A 158 -16.49 -37.92 14.37
C THR A 158 -15.15 -37.41 14.88
N LEU A 159 -15.00 -36.10 14.97
CA LEU A 159 -13.79 -35.50 15.52
C LEU A 159 -13.57 -35.80 16.99
N ASP A 160 -14.64 -35.93 17.80
CA ASP A 160 -14.50 -36.30 19.21
C ASP A 160 -13.91 -37.72 19.39
N ALA A 161 -14.25 -38.65 18.51
CA ALA A 161 -13.73 -40.01 18.49
C ALA A 161 -12.31 -40.13 17.88
N SER A 162 -11.85 -39.10 17.16
CA SER A 162 -10.55 -39.10 16.48
C SER A 162 -9.38 -39.03 17.46
N LYS A 163 -8.24 -39.63 17.09
CA LYS A 163 -6.95 -39.47 17.75
C LYS A 163 -6.11 -38.34 17.09
N ASN A 164 -6.30 -38.13 15.80
CA ASN A 164 -5.56 -37.16 14.98
C ASN A 164 -6.49 -36.04 14.54
N LYS A 165 -6.89 -35.17 15.46
CA LYS A 165 -7.94 -34.16 15.28
C LYS A 165 -7.75 -33.26 14.07
N LEU A 166 -6.53 -32.81 13.81
CA LEU A 166 -6.24 -31.87 12.68
C LEU A 166 -6.31 -32.61 11.33
N GLU A 167 -5.71 -33.78 11.23
CA GLU A 167 -5.70 -34.58 10.00
C GLU A 167 -7.12 -34.99 9.61
N ASP A 168 -7.90 -35.50 10.55
CA ASP A 168 -9.30 -35.88 10.32
C ASP A 168 -10.18 -34.65 10.03
N PHE A 169 -9.89 -33.50 10.64
CA PHE A 169 -10.58 -32.26 10.31
C PHE A 169 -10.33 -31.85 8.85
N ILE A 170 -9.08 -31.95 8.40
CA ILE A 170 -8.68 -31.61 7.01
C ILE A 170 -9.41 -32.53 6.02
N GLU A 171 -9.45 -33.84 6.29
CA GLU A 171 -10.13 -34.82 5.43
C GLU A 171 -11.65 -34.61 5.44
N LEU A 172 -12.26 -34.39 6.60
CA LEU A 172 -13.68 -34.08 6.71
C LEU A 172 -14.02 -32.77 5.97
N ALA A 173 -13.16 -31.78 6.03
CA ALA A 173 -13.35 -30.54 5.28
C ALA A 173 -13.36 -30.78 3.77
N LYS A 174 -12.44 -31.58 3.25
CA LYS A 174 -12.38 -31.94 1.82
C LYS A 174 -13.64 -32.68 1.35
N ILE A 175 -14.18 -33.58 2.20
CA ILE A 175 -15.30 -34.45 1.84
C ILE A 175 -16.66 -33.78 2.08
N LYS A 176 -16.81 -33.04 3.17
CA LYS A 176 -18.10 -32.57 3.68
C LYS A 176 -18.34 -31.08 3.53
N SER A 177 -17.28 -30.27 3.45
CA SER A 177 -17.46 -28.83 3.41
C SER A 177 -18.05 -28.37 2.07
N THR A 178 -19.14 -27.60 2.14
CA THR A 178 -19.73 -26.89 0.99
C THR A 178 -19.08 -25.54 0.75
N GLY A 179 -18.18 -25.10 1.64
CA GLY A 179 -17.45 -23.84 1.50
C GLY A 179 -16.32 -23.89 0.48
N PRO A 180 -15.91 -22.75 -0.06
CA PRO A 180 -14.89 -22.68 -1.13
C PRO A 180 -13.51 -23.21 -0.69
N THR A 181 -13.22 -23.19 0.60
CA THR A 181 -11.94 -23.66 1.17
C THR A 181 -11.94 -25.17 1.46
N GLY A 182 -13.06 -25.84 1.29
CA GLY A 182 -13.18 -27.28 1.58
C GLY A 182 -12.09 -28.12 0.93
N LYS A 183 -11.83 -27.94 -0.38
CA LYS A 183 -10.79 -28.65 -1.14
C LYS A 183 -9.38 -28.47 -0.57
N ASN A 184 -9.13 -27.35 0.12
CA ASN A 184 -7.87 -27.04 0.81
C ASN A 184 -7.92 -27.41 2.29
N GLY A 185 -8.75 -28.40 2.69
CA GLY A 185 -8.90 -28.82 4.07
C GLY A 185 -9.48 -27.74 4.98
N GLY A 186 -10.32 -26.88 4.43
CA GLY A 186 -10.99 -25.79 5.15
C GLY A 186 -10.12 -24.62 5.58
N SER A 187 -8.86 -24.54 5.13
CA SER A 187 -7.92 -23.49 5.58
C SER A 187 -8.37 -22.10 5.17
N LEU A 188 -8.40 -21.17 6.13
CA LEU A 188 -8.66 -19.76 5.94
C LEU A 188 -7.36 -18.92 5.97
N GLY A 189 -6.23 -19.54 6.40
CA GLY A 189 -5.00 -18.83 6.68
C GLY A 189 -5.12 -17.91 7.90
N GLU A 190 -4.19 -16.96 8.01
CA GLU A 190 -4.22 -15.93 9.06
C GLU A 190 -5.17 -14.80 8.65
N PHE A 191 -6.05 -14.39 9.55
CA PHE A 191 -6.97 -13.26 9.37
C PHE A 191 -7.17 -12.52 10.70
N ALA A 192 -7.52 -11.24 10.63
CA ALA A 192 -7.90 -10.49 11.80
C ALA A 192 -9.33 -10.87 12.24
N ALA A 193 -9.56 -11.02 13.54
CA ALA A 193 -10.85 -11.48 14.07
C ALA A 193 -12.04 -10.64 13.57
N ASN A 194 -11.84 -9.35 13.31
CA ASN A 194 -12.87 -8.44 12.80
C ASN A 194 -13.12 -8.52 11.28
N GLN A 195 -12.45 -9.41 10.55
CA GLN A 195 -12.63 -9.61 9.11
C GLN A 195 -13.70 -10.66 8.75
N MET A 196 -14.14 -11.43 9.73
CA MET A 196 -15.18 -12.45 9.56
C MET A 196 -16.51 -11.99 10.17
N VAL A 197 -17.57 -12.72 9.85
CA VAL A 197 -18.89 -12.45 10.47
C VAL A 197 -18.81 -12.64 11.99
N PRO A 198 -19.53 -11.82 12.77
CA PRO A 198 -19.40 -11.77 14.24
C PRO A 198 -19.51 -13.13 14.95
N GLU A 199 -20.44 -13.96 14.50
CA GLU A 199 -20.70 -15.28 15.11
C GLU A 199 -19.49 -16.20 14.91
N PHE A 200 -18.89 -16.19 13.71
CA PHE A 200 -17.69 -16.96 13.41
C PHE A 200 -16.49 -16.45 14.21
N SER A 201 -16.26 -15.16 14.19
CA SER A 201 -15.15 -14.50 14.90
C SER A 201 -15.20 -14.78 16.39
N SER A 202 -16.37 -14.61 17.02
CA SER A 202 -16.55 -14.85 18.45
C SER A 202 -16.27 -16.30 18.81
N ALA A 203 -16.78 -17.23 18.01
CA ALA A 203 -16.55 -18.65 18.23
C ALA A 203 -15.07 -19.04 18.06
N ALA A 204 -14.42 -18.56 16.99
CA ALA A 204 -13.01 -18.83 16.72
C ALA A 204 -12.09 -18.22 17.80
N SER A 205 -12.35 -16.98 18.23
CA SER A 205 -11.60 -16.31 19.30
C SER A 205 -11.73 -17.02 20.66
N ALA A 206 -12.86 -17.66 20.92
CA ALA A 206 -13.08 -18.41 22.17
C ALA A 206 -12.30 -19.74 22.23
N LEU A 207 -11.84 -20.25 21.06
CA LEU A 207 -11.11 -21.51 21.00
C LEU A 207 -9.69 -21.37 21.56
N LYS A 208 -9.18 -22.48 22.08
CA LYS A 208 -7.75 -22.66 22.37
C LYS A 208 -7.04 -23.17 21.13
N LYS A 209 -5.80 -22.79 20.94
CA LYS A 209 -4.93 -23.33 19.88
C LYS A 209 -4.96 -24.86 19.89
N GLY A 210 -5.10 -25.44 18.70
CA GLY A 210 -5.17 -26.88 18.49
C GLY A 210 -6.52 -27.52 18.87
N THR A 211 -7.58 -26.72 19.07
CA THR A 211 -8.92 -27.22 19.38
C THR A 211 -9.96 -26.78 18.34
N TYR A 212 -11.10 -27.42 18.35
CA TYR A 212 -12.23 -27.11 17.47
C TYR A 212 -13.51 -26.83 18.24
N SER A 213 -14.47 -26.17 17.59
CA SER A 213 -15.77 -25.83 18.18
C SER A 213 -16.54 -27.09 18.54
N LYS A 214 -17.01 -27.18 19.80
CA LYS A 214 -17.77 -28.34 20.31
C LYS A 214 -19.25 -28.24 20.02
N THR A 215 -19.69 -27.10 19.50
CA THR A 215 -21.04 -26.84 19.02
C THR A 215 -20.99 -26.25 17.62
N PRO A 216 -21.99 -26.55 16.77
CA PRO A 216 -22.12 -25.87 15.47
C PRO A 216 -22.22 -24.37 15.63
N VAL A 217 -21.49 -23.62 14.80
CA VAL A 217 -21.54 -22.17 14.76
C VAL A 217 -22.43 -21.74 13.60
N LYS A 218 -23.60 -21.20 13.90
CA LYS A 218 -24.56 -20.74 12.89
C LYS A 218 -24.18 -19.37 12.37
N THR A 219 -24.17 -19.21 11.04
CA THR A 219 -24.02 -17.94 10.34
C THR A 219 -25.06 -17.84 9.20
N GLN A 220 -25.07 -16.75 8.49
CA GLN A 220 -25.93 -16.62 7.28
C GLN A 220 -25.57 -17.60 6.15
N PHE A 221 -24.38 -18.23 6.21
CA PHE A 221 -23.91 -19.18 5.18
C PHE A 221 -24.26 -20.65 5.49
N GLY A 222 -24.68 -20.93 6.71
CA GLY A 222 -24.93 -22.28 7.22
C GLY A 222 -24.32 -22.52 8.58
N PHE A 223 -23.93 -23.76 8.84
CA PHE A 223 -23.34 -24.20 10.11
C PHE A 223 -21.87 -24.51 9.92
N HIS A 224 -21.04 -23.94 10.78
CA HIS A 224 -19.60 -24.12 10.75
C HIS A 224 -19.13 -24.99 11.91
N VAL A 225 -18.15 -25.85 11.63
CA VAL A 225 -17.24 -26.41 12.63
C VAL A 225 -15.90 -25.72 12.40
N ILE A 226 -15.32 -25.14 13.44
CA ILE A 226 -14.11 -24.30 13.35
C ILE A 226 -12.99 -24.99 14.11
N TYR A 227 -11.80 -25.08 13.51
CA TYR A 227 -10.56 -25.53 14.15
C TYR A 227 -9.57 -24.38 14.21
N LEU A 228 -9.07 -24.06 15.39
CA LEU A 228 -8.09 -22.99 15.58
C LEU A 228 -6.67 -23.58 15.53
N GLU A 229 -5.91 -23.21 14.50
CA GLU A 229 -4.51 -23.62 14.35
C GLU A 229 -3.57 -22.76 15.19
N ASP A 230 -3.77 -21.44 15.16
CA ASP A 230 -2.99 -20.49 15.95
C ASP A 230 -3.78 -19.21 16.27
N LYS A 231 -3.31 -18.50 17.29
CA LYS A 231 -3.90 -17.23 17.73
C LYS A 231 -2.85 -16.30 18.27
N THR A 232 -2.80 -15.08 17.69
CA THR A 232 -2.03 -13.96 18.20
C THR A 232 -2.98 -12.98 18.87
N PRO A 233 -2.88 -12.76 20.17
CA PRO A 233 -3.81 -11.87 20.88
C PRO A 233 -3.69 -10.42 20.39
N SER A 234 -4.74 -9.65 20.57
CA SER A 234 -4.70 -8.21 20.37
C SER A 234 -3.63 -7.57 21.27
N LYS A 235 -2.94 -6.56 20.76
CA LYS A 235 -1.90 -5.84 21.51
C LYS A 235 -2.17 -4.34 21.45
N LYS A 236 -2.19 -3.68 22.61
CA LYS A 236 -2.11 -2.22 22.65
C LYS A 236 -0.68 -1.80 22.33
N LEU A 237 -0.54 -0.94 21.33
CA LEU A 237 0.75 -0.37 20.96
C LEU A 237 1.12 0.73 21.96
N THR A 238 2.38 0.83 22.30
CA THR A 238 2.90 1.89 23.15
C THR A 238 3.07 3.19 22.37
N PHE A 239 3.11 4.31 23.04
CA PHE A 239 3.37 5.61 22.43
C PHE A 239 4.64 5.61 21.58
N GLU A 240 5.73 5.04 22.09
CA GLU A 240 7.02 4.98 21.38
C GLU A 240 6.95 4.15 20.09
N GLU A 241 6.16 3.06 20.07
CA GLU A 241 5.98 2.23 18.87
C GLU A 241 5.26 2.99 17.74
N VAL A 242 4.39 3.96 18.07
CA VAL A 242 3.53 4.65 17.10
C VAL A 242 3.82 6.14 16.93
N LYS A 243 4.71 6.71 17.75
CA LYS A 243 5.06 8.14 17.73
C LYS A 243 5.38 8.65 16.32
N GLY A 244 6.20 7.93 15.58
CA GLY A 244 6.58 8.29 14.22
C GLY A 244 5.40 8.28 13.25
N GLN A 245 4.54 7.28 13.35
CA GLN A 245 3.34 7.16 12.53
C GLN A 245 2.33 8.28 12.84
N ILE A 246 2.11 8.58 14.13
CA ILE A 246 1.24 9.68 14.55
C ILE A 246 1.75 11.00 14.02
N LYS A 247 3.06 11.26 14.12
CA LYS A 247 3.66 12.49 13.60
C LYS A 247 3.40 12.64 12.09
N GLN A 248 3.50 11.56 11.32
CA GLN A 248 3.17 11.59 9.88
C GLN A 248 1.70 11.90 9.64
N VAL A 249 0.78 11.28 10.38
CA VAL A 249 -0.66 11.53 10.26
C VAL A 249 -0.98 13.01 10.52
N ILE A 250 -0.50 13.55 11.65
CA ILE A 250 -0.72 14.96 12.00
C ILE A 250 -0.10 15.90 10.96
N THR A 251 1.11 15.59 10.47
CA THR A 251 1.76 16.39 9.43
C THR A 251 0.90 16.44 8.16
N GLN A 252 0.38 15.29 7.71
CA GLN A 252 -0.47 15.22 6.54
C GLN A 252 -1.81 15.95 6.72
N GLU A 253 -2.41 15.87 7.91
CA GLU A 253 -3.65 16.57 8.23
C GLU A 253 -3.44 18.08 8.26
N LYS A 254 -2.41 18.57 8.94
CA LYS A 254 -2.06 19.99 8.96
C LYS A 254 -1.79 20.53 7.57
N PHE A 255 -0.99 19.81 6.80
CA PHE A 255 -0.70 20.20 5.41
C PHE A 255 -1.99 20.33 4.59
N ARG A 256 -2.85 19.30 4.64
CA ARG A 256 -4.14 19.32 3.92
C ARG A 256 -5.00 20.51 4.32
N ASN A 257 -5.06 20.82 5.61
CA ASN A 257 -5.82 21.95 6.12
C ASN A 257 -5.23 23.29 5.67
N ASN A 258 -3.90 23.45 5.72
CA ASN A 258 -3.21 24.64 5.23
C ASN A 258 -3.50 24.87 3.73
N ILE A 259 -3.38 23.82 2.91
CA ILE A 259 -3.69 23.92 1.47
C ILE A 259 -5.16 24.25 1.24
N LYS A 260 -6.08 23.68 2.03
CA LYS A 260 -7.50 24.00 1.94
C LYS A 260 -7.77 25.49 2.25
N GLU A 261 -7.12 26.03 3.26
CA GLU A 261 -7.21 27.46 3.59
C GLU A 261 -6.67 28.35 2.46
N VAL A 262 -5.50 28.01 1.91
CA VAL A 262 -4.93 28.73 0.77
C VAL A 262 -5.89 28.71 -0.42
N VAL A 263 -6.42 27.53 -0.78
CA VAL A 263 -7.38 27.40 -1.88
C VAL A 263 -8.66 28.21 -1.61
N THR A 264 -9.14 28.24 -0.37
CA THR A 264 -10.32 29.04 0.00
C THR A 264 -10.08 30.52 -0.24
N LYS A 265 -8.96 31.05 0.25
CA LYS A 265 -8.57 32.45 0.04
C LYS A 265 -8.39 32.81 -1.44
N LEU A 266 -7.77 31.90 -2.22
CA LEU A 266 -7.60 32.09 -3.65
C LEU A 266 -8.94 32.13 -4.40
N LYS A 267 -9.90 31.31 -3.99
CA LYS A 267 -11.25 31.31 -4.59
C LYS A 267 -12.03 32.59 -4.35
N GLU A 268 -11.82 33.27 -3.22
CA GLU A 268 -12.49 34.55 -2.91
C GLU A 268 -12.10 35.67 -3.90
N SER A 269 -10.87 35.61 -4.41
CA SER A 269 -10.35 36.64 -5.36
C SER A 269 -10.42 36.19 -6.82
N ALA A 270 -10.70 34.93 -7.11
CA ALA A 270 -10.66 34.38 -8.47
C ALA A 270 -12.04 34.49 -9.15
N LYS A 271 -12.04 34.87 -10.42
CA LYS A 271 -13.22 34.74 -11.30
C LYS A 271 -13.30 33.30 -11.81
N ILE A 272 -14.19 32.52 -11.21
CA ILE A 272 -14.37 31.10 -11.56
C ILE A 272 -15.66 30.94 -12.35
N ASN A 273 -15.55 30.42 -13.59
CA ASN A 273 -16.68 30.05 -14.41
C ASN A 273 -16.57 28.55 -14.73
N ILE A 274 -17.56 27.77 -14.29
CA ILE A 274 -17.64 26.32 -14.55
C ILE A 274 -18.56 26.12 -15.76
N VAL A 275 -17.97 25.73 -16.88
CA VAL A 275 -18.70 25.35 -18.10
C VAL A 275 -18.91 23.84 -18.04
N LYS A 276 -20.20 23.43 -18.17
CA LYS A 276 -20.59 22.01 -18.21
C LYS A 276 -20.68 21.54 -19.65
#